data_83fdb6f5e5ae4b09e9383459bcd43543
#
_entry.id   83fdb6f5e5ae4b09e9383459bcd43543
#
_cell.length_a   1.000
_cell.length_b   1.000
_cell.length_c   1.000
_cell.angle_alpha   90.00
_cell.angle_beta   90.00
_cell.angle_gamma   90.00
#
_symmetry.space_group_name_H-M   'P 1'
#
loop_
_entity.id
_entity.type
_entity.pdbx_description
1 polymer ?
#
loop_
_entity_poly.entity_id
_entity_poly.type
_entity_poly.pdbx_seq_one_letter_code
_entity_poly.pdbx_strand_id
1 'polypeptide(L)'
;EAEDRPGYHATGRSAAFWEECYGGPDIVPLTLASGEYLRSGGFLQQRGALYVAREEDAALVGDFLERFQATGAVLERLGAAEMQRRVPGIRPAWSAAVWEPACADIDVAALHAHYLRQALDTGVNLQCRARVTGLQRISGCWRITDVSGEEYHADCVVNAAGAWADGLAAMAGARQAGITPYRRTVAQLRLGRNVPEDLPLVLDIEGKFYFKPEAGGRLWVSPQDEEPSVPCDAAPEELAVAQAIARLEQVVDWQIEAVEHKWAGLRSFAADRRPVYGFDPNIEGFAWFAGQGGFGIQTSPAAARLTRQVLLGEARDEMTADLDASLYSPDRFG
;
A
#
# COMPACT_ATOMS: atom_id res chain seq x y z
N GLU A 1 -8.36 13.99 11.63
CA GLU A 1 -8.92 13.43 10.40
C GLU A 1 -9.77 14.48 9.68
N ALA A 2 -9.52 14.69 8.38
CA ALA A 2 -10.26 15.67 7.61
C ALA A 2 -11.68 15.20 7.22
N GLU A 3 -11.83 13.89 7.06
CA GLU A 3 -13.08 13.27 6.65
C GLU A 3 -14.04 13.01 7.83
N ASP A 4 -15.24 12.55 7.54
CA ASP A 4 -16.23 12.21 8.57
C ASP A 4 -15.93 10.91 9.32
N ARG A 5 -14.98 10.12 8.82
CA ARG A 5 -14.52 8.86 9.40
C ARG A 5 -13.07 8.56 9.01
N PRO A 6 -12.30 7.88 9.86
CA PRO A 6 -10.96 7.43 9.51
C PRO A 6 -11.00 6.33 8.44
N GLY A 7 -9.91 6.22 7.65
CA GLY A 7 -9.77 5.21 6.61
C GLY A 7 -10.54 5.48 5.31
N TYR A 8 -11.08 6.67 5.12
CA TYR A 8 -11.90 7.01 3.95
C TYR A 8 -11.13 6.94 2.62
N HIS A 9 -9.89 7.41 2.60
CA HIS A 9 -9.05 7.47 1.40
C HIS A 9 -8.29 6.15 1.16
N ALA A 10 -6.95 6.18 1.17
CA ALA A 10 -6.09 5.06 0.74
C ALA A 10 -6.41 3.73 1.44
N THR A 11 -6.67 3.75 2.76
CA THR A 11 -6.99 2.53 3.53
C THR A 11 -8.26 1.86 3.04
N GLY A 12 -9.36 2.60 2.90
CA GLY A 12 -10.65 2.06 2.47
C GLY A 12 -10.75 1.72 0.98
N ARG A 13 -9.71 2.02 0.20
CA ARG A 13 -9.65 1.80 -1.27
C ARG A 13 -8.59 0.81 -1.68
N SER A 14 -7.95 0.16 -0.72
CA SER A 14 -6.89 -0.79 -0.96
C SER A 14 -7.42 -2.10 -1.55
N ALA A 15 -6.66 -2.70 -2.46
CA ALA A 15 -6.89 -4.08 -2.90
C ALA A 15 -6.34 -5.11 -1.90
N ALA A 16 -5.62 -4.64 -0.88
CA ALA A 16 -5.32 -5.33 0.37
C ALA A 16 -4.58 -6.67 0.25
N PHE A 17 -3.32 -6.61 -0.18
CA PHE A 17 -2.43 -7.78 -0.18
C PHE A 17 -1.30 -7.62 0.83
N TRP A 18 -0.87 -8.72 1.40
CA TRP A 18 0.44 -8.90 1.98
C TRP A 18 1.28 -9.68 0.97
N GLU A 19 2.17 -9.00 0.29
CA GLU A 19 2.98 -9.49 -0.83
C GLU A 19 4.43 -9.11 -0.55
N GLU A 20 5.32 -10.10 -0.41
CA GLU A 20 6.69 -9.88 0.03
C GLU A 20 7.48 -9.00 -0.93
N CYS A 21 7.26 -9.17 -2.23
CA CYS A 21 8.00 -8.44 -3.27
C CYS A 21 7.45 -7.04 -3.57
N TYR A 22 6.27 -6.70 -3.06
CA TYR A 22 5.62 -5.43 -3.39
C TYR A 22 6.36 -4.23 -2.78
N GLY A 23 6.65 -3.25 -3.62
CA GLY A 23 7.42 -2.06 -3.25
C GLY A 23 8.92 -2.19 -3.52
N GLY A 24 9.39 -3.39 -3.86
CA GLY A 24 10.79 -3.65 -4.19
C GLY A 24 11.65 -3.99 -2.97
N PRO A 25 12.95 -4.29 -3.19
CA PRO A 25 13.85 -4.81 -2.16
C PRO A 25 13.96 -3.96 -0.90
N ASP A 26 13.86 -2.64 -1.00
CA ASP A 26 13.94 -1.73 0.15
C ASP A 26 12.70 -1.78 1.06
N ILE A 27 11.59 -2.34 0.57
CA ILE A 27 10.33 -2.46 1.33
C ILE A 27 10.16 -3.87 1.92
N VAL A 28 10.79 -4.88 1.31
CA VAL A 28 10.73 -6.27 1.81
C VAL A 28 11.01 -6.38 3.30
N PRO A 29 12.03 -5.72 3.89
CA PRO A 29 12.29 -5.82 5.33
C PRO A 29 11.09 -5.38 6.20
N LEU A 30 10.42 -4.28 5.85
CA LEU A 30 9.22 -3.82 6.56
C LEU A 30 8.04 -4.81 6.40
N THR A 31 7.88 -5.38 5.20
CA THR A 31 6.85 -6.38 4.93
C THR A 31 7.08 -7.64 5.75
N LEU A 32 8.28 -8.21 5.71
CA LEU A 32 8.63 -9.43 6.46
C LEU A 32 8.50 -9.22 7.97
N ALA A 33 9.00 -8.08 8.49
CA ALA A 33 8.88 -7.74 9.91
C ALA A 33 7.42 -7.60 10.37
N SER A 34 6.51 -7.22 9.47
CA SER A 34 5.08 -7.11 9.76
C SER A 34 4.34 -8.45 9.73
N GLY A 35 4.90 -9.45 9.05
CA GLY A 35 4.20 -10.70 8.70
C GLY A 35 3.71 -11.48 9.90
N GLU A 36 4.54 -11.65 10.93
CA GLU A 36 4.17 -12.41 12.13
C GLU A 36 3.02 -11.73 12.89
N TYR A 37 3.08 -10.41 13.06
CA TYR A 37 2.01 -9.66 13.70
C TYR A 37 0.67 -9.81 12.97
N LEU A 38 0.70 -9.73 11.65
CA LEU A 38 -0.50 -9.85 10.83
C LEU A 38 -1.06 -11.28 10.84
N ARG A 39 -0.21 -12.30 10.81
CA ARG A 39 -0.64 -13.72 10.89
C ARG A 39 -1.20 -14.07 12.25
N SER A 40 -0.46 -13.78 13.32
CA SER A 40 -0.88 -14.09 14.70
C SER A 40 -2.13 -13.34 15.11
N GLY A 41 -2.32 -12.11 14.56
CA GLY A 41 -3.54 -11.32 14.75
C GLY A 41 -4.75 -11.81 13.94
N GLY A 42 -4.58 -12.79 13.07
CA GLY A 42 -5.66 -13.34 12.24
C GLY A 42 -6.08 -12.42 11.09
N PHE A 43 -5.21 -11.48 10.67
CA PHE A 43 -5.52 -10.51 9.62
C PHE A 43 -5.16 -11.00 8.22
N LEU A 44 -4.45 -12.15 8.08
CA LEU A 44 -4.03 -12.69 6.79
C LEU A 44 -4.80 -13.96 6.45
N GLN A 45 -5.27 -14.02 5.20
CA GLN A 45 -5.79 -15.24 4.58
C GLN A 45 -4.87 -15.64 3.43
N GLN A 46 -4.22 -16.80 3.56
CA GLN A 46 -3.27 -17.32 2.56
C GLN A 46 -3.91 -17.42 1.17
N ARG A 47 -3.19 -16.94 0.14
CA ARG A 47 -3.63 -16.99 -1.24
C ARG A 47 -2.53 -17.43 -2.20
N GLY A 48 -1.35 -16.85 -2.09
CA GLY A 48 -0.26 -16.91 -3.03
C GLY A 48 -0.40 -15.89 -4.17
N ALA A 49 0.72 -15.52 -4.78
CA ALA A 49 0.77 -14.63 -5.93
C ALA A 49 1.51 -15.27 -7.11
N LEU A 50 1.04 -14.99 -8.31
CA LEU A 50 1.61 -15.48 -9.56
C LEU A 50 1.96 -14.29 -10.46
N TYR A 51 3.24 -13.99 -10.61
CA TYR A 51 3.74 -12.99 -11.55
C TYR A 51 3.92 -13.66 -12.92
N VAL A 52 3.02 -13.38 -13.84
CA VAL A 52 2.99 -14.03 -15.14
C VAL A 52 3.80 -13.28 -16.16
N ALA A 53 4.46 -14.03 -17.05
CA ALA A 53 5.23 -13.53 -18.18
C ALA A 53 4.84 -14.27 -19.46
N ARG A 54 4.93 -13.57 -20.59
CA ARG A 54 4.84 -14.21 -21.92
C ARG A 54 6.14 -14.95 -22.22
N GLU A 55 6.11 -15.83 -23.23
CA GLU A 55 7.29 -16.57 -23.67
C GLU A 55 8.43 -15.63 -24.09
N GLU A 56 8.12 -14.55 -24.79
CA GLU A 56 9.06 -13.51 -25.23
C GLU A 56 9.69 -12.74 -24.07
N ASP A 57 8.99 -12.65 -22.93
CA ASP A 57 9.39 -11.93 -21.72
C ASP A 57 9.97 -12.89 -20.65
N ALA A 58 10.24 -14.15 -20.97
CA ALA A 58 10.70 -15.15 -19.99
C ALA A 58 12.03 -14.79 -19.31
N ALA A 59 12.85 -13.92 -19.90
CA ALA A 59 14.06 -13.39 -19.28
C ALA A 59 13.74 -12.58 -18.01
N LEU A 60 12.65 -11.82 -18.00
CA LEU A 60 12.21 -11.01 -16.85
C LEU A 60 11.94 -11.84 -15.60
N VAL A 61 11.59 -13.13 -15.76
CA VAL A 61 11.44 -14.07 -14.65
C VAL A 61 12.79 -14.30 -13.96
N GLY A 62 13.88 -14.39 -14.72
CA GLY A 62 15.24 -14.49 -14.17
C GLY A 62 15.64 -13.23 -13.40
N ASP A 63 15.45 -12.08 -14.03
CA ASP A 63 15.77 -10.77 -13.48
C ASP A 63 14.97 -10.50 -12.18
N PHE A 64 13.69 -10.90 -12.16
CA PHE A 64 12.85 -10.78 -10.97
C PHE A 64 13.39 -11.64 -9.81
N LEU A 65 13.70 -12.91 -10.06
CA LEU A 65 14.26 -13.81 -9.05
C LEU A 65 15.60 -13.29 -8.52
N GLU A 66 16.49 -12.84 -9.40
CA GLU A 66 17.78 -12.25 -9.03
C GLU A 66 17.61 -11.00 -8.17
N ARG A 67 16.69 -10.11 -8.55
CA ARG A 67 16.39 -8.88 -7.82
C ARG A 67 16.01 -9.11 -6.36
N PHE A 68 15.31 -10.20 -6.06
CA PHE A 68 14.80 -10.50 -4.72
C PHE A 68 15.57 -11.60 -3.98
N GLN A 69 16.58 -12.25 -4.58
CA GLN A 69 17.29 -13.41 -4.01
C GLN A 69 17.90 -13.15 -2.62
N ALA A 70 18.31 -11.89 -2.33
CA ALA A 70 18.97 -11.53 -1.06
C ALA A 70 18.01 -10.91 -0.03
N THR A 71 16.70 -10.86 -0.31
CA THR A 71 15.75 -10.12 0.52
C THR A 71 15.08 -10.99 1.60
N GLY A 72 15.12 -12.31 1.48
CA GLY A 72 14.39 -13.25 2.33
C GLY A 72 13.01 -13.63 1.79
N ALA A 73 12.52 -13.00 0.70
CA ALA A 73 11.29 -13.42 0.03
C ALA A 73 11.45 -14.81 -0.60
N VAL A 74 10.44 -15.66 -0.44
CA VAL A 74 10.43 -17.03 -0.98
C VAL A 74 9.75 -17.04 -2.34
N LEU A 75 10.51 -17.31 -3.40
CA LEU A 75 10.05 -17.26 -4.78
C LEU A 75 10.40 -18.54 -5.53
N GLU A 76 9.48 -19.00 -6.38
CA GLU A 76 9.63 -20.21 -7.20
C GLU A 76 9.35 -19.90 -8.68
N ARG A 77 10.17 -20.42 -9.58
CA ARG A 77 9.88 -20.36 -11.01
C ARG A 77 8.85 -21.43 -11.38
N LEU A 78 7.80 -21.05 -12.09
CA LEU A 78 6.78 -21.97 -12.63
C LEU A 78 6.72 -21.93 -14.13
N GLY A 79 6.37 -23.09 -14.73
CA GLY A 79 6.12 -23.23 -16.16
C GLY A 79 4.61 -23.29 -16.47
N ALA A 80 4.29 -23.35 -17.79
CA ALA A 80 2.93 -23.27 -18.32
C ALA A 80 1.95 -24.28 -17.71
N ALA A 81 2.38 -25.53 -17.49
CA ALA A 81 1.50 -26.58 -16.96
C ALA A 81 1.03 -26.27 -15.53
N GLU A 82 1.91 -25.73 -14.68
CA GLU A 82 1.56 -25.33 -13.32
C GLU A 82 0.68 -24.07 -13.30
N MET A 83 0.98 -23.13 -14.19
CA MET A 83 0.17 -21.92 -14.35
C MET A 83 -1.27 -22.25 -14.76
N GLN A 84 -1.47 -23.17 -15.71
CA GLN A 84 -2.82 -23.60 -16.12
C GLN A 84 -3.60 -24.30 -15.02
N ARG A 85 -2.92 -25.03 -14.13
CA ARG A 85 -3.59 -25.63 -12.97
C ARG A 85 -4.05 -24.56 -11.97
N ARG A 86 -3.22 -23.54 -11.72
CA ARG A 86 -3.54 -22.46 -10.76
C ARG A 86 -4.51 -21.43 -11.32
N VAL A 87 -4.45 -21.18 -12.64
CA VAL A 87 -5.30 -20.20 -13.33
C VAL A 87 -5.97 -20.88 -14.53
N PRO A 88 -7.06 -21.64 -14.31
CA PRO A 88 -7.78 -22.32 -15.39
C PRO A 88 -8.33 -21.33 -16.41
N GLY A 89 -7.92 -21.47 -17.66
CA GLY A 89 -8.27 -20.56 -18.76
C GLY A 89 -7.22 -19.48 -19.04
N ILE A 90 -6.05 -19.55 -18.41
CA ILE A 90 -4.92 -18.70 -18.82
C ILE A 90 -4.53 -19.05 -20.27
N ARG A 91 -4.31 -18.02 -21.08
CA ARG A 91 -3.99 -18.21 -22.50
C ARG A 91 -2.57 -18.76 -22.68
N PRO A 92 -2.32 -19.62 -23.68
CA PRO A 92 -1.01 -20.26 -23.89
C PRO A 92 0.16 -19.32 -24.11
N ALA A 93 -0.08 -18.08 -24.54
CA ALA A 93 0.96 -17.06 -24.68
C ALA A 93 1.63 -16.69 -23.35
N TRP A 94 0.97 -16.95 -22.22
CA TRP A 94 1.51 -16.75 -20.85
C TRP A 94 2.06 -18.10 -20.39
N SER A 95 3.37 -18.29 -20.47
CA SER A 95 4.01 -19.60 -20.33
C SER A 95 5.08 -19.67 -19.25
N ALA A 96 5.46 -18.55 -18.64
CA ALA A 96 6.42 -18.48 -17.56
C ALA A 96 5.88 -17.63 -16.41
N ALA A 97 6.28 -17.95 -15.18
CA ALA A 97 5.87 -17.18 -14.01
C ALA A 97 6.87 -17.30 -12.85
N VAL A 98 6.75 -16.33 -11.91
CA VAL A 98 7.25 -16.45 -10.54
C VAL A 98 6.06 -16.67 -9.61
N TRP A 99 6.19 -17.66 -8.73
CA TRP A 99 5.24 -17.97 -7.67
C TRP A 99 5.77 -17.46 -6.33
N GLU A 100 4.96 -16.69 -5.63
CA GLU A 100 5.18 -16.25 -4.25
C GLU A 100 4.14 -16.94 -3.35
N PRO A 101 4.53 -18.03 -2.67
CA PRO A 101 3.59 -18.81 -1.86
C PRO A 101 3.08 -18.06 -0.63
N ALA A 102 3.85 -17.10 -0.11
CA ALA A 102 3.56 -16.40 1.13
C ALA A 102 2.49 -15.30 0.98
N CYS A 103 2.20 -14.85 -0.24
CA CYS A 103 1.20 -13.80 -0.47
C CYS A 103 -0.17 -14.16 0.14
N ALA A 104 -0.83 -13.17 0.73
CA ALA A 104 -2.11 -13.34 1.42
C ALA A 104 -3.03 -12.14 1.19
N ASP A 105 -4.34 -12.33 1.30
CA ASP A 105 -5.28 -11.23 1.47
C ASP A 105 -5.17 -10.67 2.88
N ILE A 106 -5.30 -9.36 3.03
CA ILE A 106 -5.38 -8.69 4.33
C ILE A 106 -6.84 -8.32 4.63
N ASP A 107 -7.35 -8.69 5.80
CA ASP A 107 -8.58 -8.10 6.32
C ASP A 107 -8.29 -6.66 6.82
N VAL A 108 -8.35 -5.72 5.87
CA VAL A 108 -8.07 -4.30 6.14
C VAL A 108 -9.05 -3.71 7.13
N ALA A 109 -10.31 -4.11 7.08
CA ALA A 109 -11.34 -3.59 7.97
C ALA A 109 -11.06 -4.02 9.42
N ALA A 110 -10.76 -5.30 9.64
CA ALA A 110 -10.40 -5.82 10.97
C ALA A 110 -9.11 -5.20 11.48
N LEU A 111 -8.05 -5.10 10.65
CA LEU A 111 -6.77 -4.51 11.03
C LEU A 111 -6.93 -3.02 11.40
N HIS A 112 -7.65 -2.25 10.59
CA HIS A 112 -7.92 -0.84 10.86
C HIS A 112 -8.72 -0.65 12.16
N ALA A 113 -9.79 -1.44 12.34
CA ALA A 113 -10.59 -1.40 13.56
C ALA A 113 -9.78 -1.81 14.81
N HIS A 114 -8.87 -2.76 14.66
CA HIS A 114 -7.97 -3.19 15.75
C HIS A 114 -7.07 -2.03 16.21
N TYR A 115 -6.36 -1.36 15.31
CA TYR A 115 -5.51 -0.22 15.66
C TYR A 115 -6.31 0.96 16.20
N LEU A 116 -7.46 1.25 15.61
CA LEU A 116 -8.32 2.33 16.06
C LEU A 116 -8.82 2.09 17.50
N ARG A 117 -9.24 0.86 17.79
CA ARG A 117 -9.67 0.48 19.14
C ARG A 117 -8.52 0.61 20.15
N GLN A 118 -7.33 0.09 19.82
CA GLN A 118 -6.16 0.23 20.70
C GLN A 118 -5.85 1.71 20.99
N ALA A 119 -5.89 2.58 19.99
CA ALA A 119 -5.66 4.00 20.18
C ALA A 119 -6.69 4.62 21.14
N LEU A 120 -7.98 4.36 20.91
CA LEU A 120 -9.06 4.88 21.74
C LEU A 120 -9.01 4.34 23.18
N ASP A 121 -8.71 3.07 23.37
CA ASP A 121 -8.59 2.42 24.69
C ASP A 121 -7.42 2.98 25.50
N THR A 122 -6.39 3.53 24.83
CA THR A 122 -5.26 4.21 25.47
C THR A 122 -5.50 5.72 25.68
N GLY A 123 -6.70 6.21 25.38
CA GLY A 123 -7.09 7.61 25.64
C GLY A 123 -6.77 8.58 24.49
N VAL A 124 -6.46 8.09 23.30
CA VAL A 124 -6.31 8.95 22.11
C VAL A 124 -7.64 9.62 21.79
N ASN A 125 -7.63 10.92 21.59
CA ASN A 125 -8.78 11.66 21.10
C ASN A 125 -8.78 11.68 19.58
N LEU A 126 -9.77 11.06 18.95
CA LEU A 126 -9.99 11.08 17.49
C LEU A 126 -10.99 12.18 17.14
N GLN A 127 -10.51 13.20 16.43
CA GLN A 127 -11.35 14.25 15.90
C GLN A 127 -11.52 14.10 14.39
N CYS A 128 -12.74 13.85 13.94
CA CYS A 128 -13.12 13.83 12.53
C CYS A 128 -13.64 15.18 12.06
N ARG A 129 -13.66 15.42 10.75
CA ARG A 129 -14.03 16.70 10.11
C ARG A 129 -13.15 17.88 10.57
N ALA A 130 -11.95 17.56 11.04
CA ALA A 130 -10.96 18.50 11.57
C ALA A 130 -9.79 18.68 10.59
N ARG A 131 -10.10 19.15 9.37
CA ARG A 131 -9.07 19.43 8.39
C ARG A 131 -8.17 20.56 8.87
N VAL A 132 -6.88 20.28 9.03
CA VAL A 132 -5.87 21.25 9.44
C VAL A 132 -5.76 22.37 8.40
N THR A 133 -5.81 23.62 8.84
CA THR A 133 -5.70 24.83 8.03
C THR A 133 -4.52 25.73 8.45
N GLY A 134 -3.93 25.46 9.61
CA GLY A 134 -2.76 26.19 10.11
C GLY A 134 -1.92 25.34 11.05
N LEU A 135 -0.59 25.48 10.93
CA LEU A 135 0.42 24.94 11.82
C LEU A 135 1.41 26.05 12.18
N GLN A 136 1.56 26.35 13.45
CA GLN A 136 2.48 27.36 13.93
C GLN A 136 3.20 26.88 15.20
N ARG A 137 4.50 27.08 15.27
CA ARG A 137 5.26 26.83 16.49
C ARG A 137 5.38 28.13 17.28
N ILE A 138 4.84 28.14 18.50
CA ILE A 138 4.79 29.30 19.36
C ILE A 138 5.37 28.93 20.73
N SER A 139 6.46 29.56 21.11
CA SER A 139 7.12 29.33 22.41
C SER A 139 7.43 27.85 22.70
N GLY A 140 7.85 27.11 21.66
CA GLY A 140 8.23 25.72 21.78
C GLY A 140 7.09 24.69 21.66
N CYS A 141 5.84 25.15 21.56
CA CYS A 141 4.65 24.32 21.40
C CYS A 141 4.02 24.52 20.01
N TRP A 142 3.50 23.48 19.42
CA TRP A 142 2.74 23.56 18.17
C TRP A 142 1.30 23.98 18.47
N ARG A 143 0.83 24.97 17.74
CA ARG A 143 -0.57 25.34 17.63
C ARG A 143 -1.08 24.85 16.28
N ILE A 144 -2.07 23.96 16.30
CA ILE A 144 -2.73 23.38 15.15
C ILE A 144 -4.13 23.98 15.09
N THR A 145 -4.49 24.60 13.96
CA THR A 145 -5.83 25.14 13.74
C THR A 145 -6.54 24.32 12.68
N ASP A 146 -7.79 23.94 12.94
CA ASP A 146 -8.60 23.22 11.96
C ASP A 146 -9.55 24.16 11.18
N VAL A 147 -10.30 23.58 10.26
CA VAL A 147 -11.26 24.28 9.40
C VAL A 147 -12.42 24.93 10.15
N SER A 148 -12.72 24.49 11.38
CA SER A 148 -13.74 25.08 12.25
C SER A 148 -13.22 26.28 13.05
N GLY A 149 -11.90 26.47 13.08
CA GLY A 149 -11.21 27.44 13.91
C GLY A 149 -10.86 26.92 15.31
N GLU A 150 -11.09 25.62 15.57
CA GLU A 150 -10.65 24.99 16.82
C GLU A 150 -9.11 24.91 16.85
N GLU A 151 -8.54 25.17 18.03
CA GLU A 151 -7.09 25.14 18.24
C GLU A 151 -6.68 23.97 19.14
N TYR A 152 -5.66 23.26 18.70
CA TYR A 152 -5.03 22.16 19.45
C TYR A 152 -3.57 22.53 19.73
N HIS A 153 -3.06 22.09 20.89
CA HIS A 153 -1.69 22.33 21.29
C HIS A 153 -0.95 21.03 21.53
N ALA A 154 0.30 20.92 21.03
CA ALA A 154 1.11 19.73 21.19
C ALA A 154 2.61 20.08 21.16
N ASP A 155 3.42 19.27 21.84
CA ASP A 155 4.88 19.37 21.79
C ASP A 155 5.44 18.82 20.46
N CYS A 156 4.72 17.86 19.86
CA CYS A 156 5.10 17.21 18.62
C CYS A 156 3.89 17.05 17.68
N VAL A 157 4.10 17.27 16.39
CA VAL A 157 3.14 17.00 15.32
C VAL A 157 3.68 15.88 14.44
N VAL A 158 2.90 14.82 14.25
CA VAL A 158 3.21 13.75 13.29
C VAL A 158 2.38 13.94 12.04
N ASN A 159 3.05 14.22 10.93
CA ASN A 159 2.42 14.37 9.63
C ASN A 159 2.15 12.99 9.00
N ALA A 160 0.94 12.49 9.17
CA ALA A 160 0.44 11.25 8.59
C ALA A 160 -0.64 11.52 7.51
N ALA A 161 -0.57 12.67 6.82
CA ALA A 161 -1.63 13.17 5.95
C ALA A 161 -1.64 12.54 4.54
N GLY A 162 -0.90 11.45 4.29
CA GLY A 162 -0.94 10.71 3.04
C GLY A 162 -0.65 11.60 1.82
N ALA A 163 -1.63 11.74 0.91
CA ALA A 163 -1.49 12.57 -0.28
C ALA A 163 -1.31 14.06 0.03
N TRP A 164 -1.76 14.54 1.19
CA TRP A 164 -1.67 15.94 1.61
C TRP A 164 -0.43 16.26 2.45
N ALA A 165 0.49 15.29 2.60
CA ALA A 165 1.62 15.43 3.51
C ALA A 165 2.54 16.62 3.17
N ASP A 166 2.88 16.85 1.91
CA ASP A 166 3.72 18.00 1.51
C ASP A 166 3.01 19.34 1.74
N GLY A 167 1.68 19.38 1.60
CA GLY A 167 0.90 20.57 1.93
C GLY A 167 0.96 20.92 3.43
N LEU A 168 0.88 19.91 4.29
CA LEU A 168 1.03 20.07 5.74
C LEU A 168 2.47 20.48 6.11
N ALA A 169 3.46 19.89 5.48
CA ALA A 169 4.86 20.25 5.68
C ALA A 169 5.12 21.74 5.33
N ALA A 170 4.57 22.21 4.22
CA ALA A 170 4.65 23.62 3.85
C ALA A 170 4.01 24.56 4.89
N MET A 171 2.87 24.16 5.50
CA MET A 171 2.26 24.94 6.60
C MET A 171 3.15 25.00 7.83
N ALA A 172 3.90 23.92 8.11
CA ALA A 172 4.84 23.85 9.22
C ALA A 172 6.17 24.57 8.95
N GLY A 173 6.40 25.05 7.72
CA GLY A 173 7.70 25.59 7.28
C GLY A 173 8.76 24.50 7.03
N ALA A 174 8.36 23.24 7.01
CA ALA A 174 9.25 22.12 6.70
C ALA A 174 9.52 22.01 5.20
N ARG A 175 10.66 21.44 4.85
CA ARG A 175 10.96 21.09 3.46
C ARG A 175 10.03 19.97 2.99
N GLN A 176 9.51 20.10 1.80
CA GLN A 176 8.70 19.05 1.19
C GLN A 176 9.55 17.81 0.88
N ALA A 177 9.03 16.63 1.16
CA ALA A 177 9.66 15.35 0.85
C ALA A 177 9.43 14.91 -0.61
N GLY A 178 8.73 15.73 -1.42
CA GLY A 178 8.36 15.42 -2.79
C GLY A 178 7.27 14.35 -2.87
N ILE A 179 6.35 14.36 -1.92
CA ILE A 179 5.25 13.39 -1.90
C ILE A 179 4.33 13.60 -3.09
N THR A 180 4.39 12.67 -4.03
CA THR A 180 3.55 12.68 -5.24
C THR A 180 2.49 11.58 -5.13
N PRO A 181 1.21 11.96 -5.12
CA PRO A 181 0.11 11.00 -5.21
C PRO A 181 -0.02 10.46 -6.64
N TYR A 182 -0.26 9.15 -6.77
CA TYR A 182 -0.56 8.48 -8.03
C TYR A 182 -1.89 7.75 -7.92
N ARG A 183 -2.77 7.97 -8.91
CA ARG A 183 -4.05 7.28 -8.98
C ARG A 183 -3.82 5.80 -9.28
N ARG A 184 -4.57 4.95 -8.57
CA ARG A 184 -4.70 3.53 -8.83
C ARG A 184 -6.18 3.17 -8.94
N THR A 185 -6.56 2.64 -10.09
CA THR A 185 -7.93 2.23 -10.42
C THR A 185 -8.11 0.73 -10.17
N VAL A 186 -9.25 0.36 -9.64
CA VAL A 186 -9.70 -1.03 -9.50
C VAL A 186 -11.13 -1.14 -10.00
N ALA A 187 -11.42 -2.21 -10.73
CA ALA A 187 -12.79 -2.55 -11.14
C ALA A 187 -13.16 -3.94 -10.61
N GLN A 188 -14.40 -4.09 -10.15
CA GLN A 188 -15.00 -5.36 -9.80
C GLN A 188 -15.83 -5.85 -10.97
N LEU A 189 -15.51 -7.04 -11.46
CA LEU A 189 -16.15 -7.66 -12.60
C LEU A 189 -17.02 -8.84 -12.16
N ARG A 190 -18.15 -9.02 -12.84
CA ARG A 190 -18.89 -10.28 -12.86
C ARG A 190 -18.49 -11.06 -14.11
N LEU A 191 -18.18 -12.33 -13.93
CA LEU A 191 -17.80 -13.23 -15.01
C LEU A 191 -18.91 -14.22 -15.31
N GLY A 192 -19.01 -14.70 -16.55
CA GLY A 192 -19.93 -15.72 -17.02
C GLY A 192 -19.60 -17.14 -16.54
N ARG A 193 -18.69 -17.27 -15.57
CA ARG A 193 -18.27 -18.50 -14.92
C ARG A 193 -17.98 -18.27 -13.46
N ASN A 194 -18.03 -19.31 -12.67
CA ASN A 194 -17.54 -19.24 -11.29
C ASN A 194 -16.02 -19.11 -11.31
N VAL A 195 -15.52 -18.10 -10.64
CA VAL A 195 -14.09 -17.93 -10.35
C VAL A 195 -13.75 -18.84 -9.17
N PRO A 196 -12.72 -19.69 -9.25
CA PRO A 196 -12.27 -20.47 -8.11
C PRO A 196 -11.88 -19.54 -6.94
N GLU A 197 -12.36 -19.83 -5.73
CA GLU A 197 -12.05 -19.02 -4.55
C GLU A 197 -10.56 -19.09 -4.17
N ASP A 198 -9.89 -20.17 -4.53
CA ASP A 198 -8.47 -20.43 -4.35
C ASP A 198 -7.58 -19.91 -5.49
N LEU A 199 -8.16 -19.17 -6.44
CA LEU A 199 -7.38 -18.50 -7.49
C LEU A 199 -6.35 -17.57 -6.83
N PRO A 200 -5.06 -17.64 -7.21
CA PRO A 200 -4.06 -16.72 -6.66
C PRO A 200 -4.29 -15.27 -7.10
N LEU A 201 -3.63 -14.34 -6.43
CA LEU A 201 -3.37 -13.04 -7.01
C LEU A 201 -2.52 -13.22 -8.26
N VAL A 202 -2.98 -12.73 -9.40
CA VAL A 202 -2.23 -12.79 -10.66
C VAL A 202 -1.77 -11.40 -11.04
N LEU A 203 -0.46 -11.24 -11.23
CA LEU A 203 0.17 -9.98 -11.61
C LEU A 203 0.95 -10.15 -12.90
N ASP A 204 1.01 -9.12 -13.69
CA ASP A 204 1.97 -9.02 -14.78
C ASP A 204 3.37 -8.76 -14.21
N ILE A 205 4.38 -9.51 -14.69
CA ILE A 205 5.76 -9.36 -14.21
C ILE A 205 6.36 -7.97 -14.46
N GLU A 206 5.86 -7.27 -15.48
CA GLU A 206 6.22 -5.89 -15.80
C GLU A 206 5.36 -4.85 -15.04
N GLY A 207 4.38 -5.30 -14.23
CA GLY A 207 3.52 -4.42 -13.46
C GLY A 207 2.43 -3.72 -14.27
N LYS A 208 1.94 -4.30 -15.36
CA LYS A 208 0.91 -3.70 -16.23
C LYS A 208 -0.52 -3.99 -15.79
N PHE A 209 -0.75 -5.04 -15.00
CA PHE A 209 -2.05 -5.40 -14.44
C PHE A 209 -1.91 -6.30 -13.22
N TYR A 210 -2.99 -6.40 -12.48
CA TYR A 210 -3.26 -7.52 -11.57
C TYR A 210 -4.75 -7.86 -11.55
N PHE A 211 -5.07 -9.08 -11.16
CA PHE A 211 -6.43 -9.48 -10.82
C PHE A 211 -6.44 -10.54 -9.72
N LYS A 212 -7.52 -10.57 -8.97
CA LYS A 212 -7.76 -11.55 -7.91
C LYS A 212 -9.23 -11.92 -7.81
N PRO A 213 -9.56 -13.11 -7.29
CA PRO A 213 -10.95 -13.45 -6.98
C PRO A 213 -11.46 -12.60 -5.81
N GLU A 214 -12.77 -12.42 -5.80
CA GLU A 214 -13.50 -11.77 -4.72
C GLU A 214 -14.75 -12.59 -4.39
N ALA A 215 -15.26 -12.42 -3.19
CA ALA A 215 -16.43 -13.16 -2.70
C ALA A 215 -17.63 -13.10 -3.67
N GLY A 216 -18.34 -14.20 -3.79
CA GLY A 216 -19.51 -14.31 -4.67
C GLY A 216 -19.17 -14.47 -6.15
N GLY A 217 -18.00 -15.06 -6.49
CA GLY A 217 -17.59 -15.35 -7.86
C GLY A 217 -17.22 -14.13 -8.69
N ARG A 218 -16.88 -13.04 -8.02
CA ARG A 218 -16.42 -11.79 -8.63
C ARG A 218 -14.92 -11.79 -8.83
N LEU A 219 -14.44 -10.85 -9.63
CA LEU A 219 -13.01 -10.62 -9.87
C LEU A 219 -12.71 -9.13 -9.67
N TRP A 220 -11.67 -8.82 -8.91
CA TRP A 220 -11.08 -7.48 -8.93
C TRP A 220 -9.97 -7.44 -9.97
N VAL A 221 -9.92 -6.38 -10.75
CA VAL A 221 -8.89 -6.14 -11.77
C VAL A 221 -8.41 -4.70 -11.71
N SER A 222 -7.12 -4.49 -11.95
CA SER A 222 -6.50 -3.17 -12.04
C SER A 222 -5.56 -3.11 -13.23
N PRO A 223 -5.52 -2.00 -13.98
CA PRO A 223 -4.53 -1.79 -15.04
C PRO A 223 -3.16 -1.40 -14.47
N GLN A 224 -3.02 -1.36 -13.15
CA GLN A 224 -1.85 -0.83 -12.45
C GLN A 224 -1.44 0.58 -12.90
N ASP A 225 -2.45 1.42 -13.18
CA ASP A 225 -2.23 2.82 -13.52
C ASP A 225 -1.42 3.57 -12.44
N GLU A 226 -0.53 4.43 -12.87
CA GLU A 226 0.27 5.34 -12.03
C GLU A 226 0.25 6.75 -12.62
N GLU A 227 -0.95 7.32 -12.74
CA GLU A 227 -1.10 8.68 -13.20
C GLU A 227 -0.90 9.65 -12.04
N PRO A 228 0.06 10.61 -12.13
CA PRO A 228 0.23 11.65 -11.13
C PRO A 228 -1.07 12.44 -10.94
N SER A 229 -1.39 12.72 -9.69
CA SER A 229 -2.62 13.43 -9.32
C SER A 229 -2.33 14.50 -8.27
N VAL A 230 -3.19 15.50 -8.20
CA VAL A 230 -3.25 16.35 -7.01
C VAL A 230 -3.92 15.59 -5.86
N PRO A 231 -3.66 15.96 -4.60
CA PRO A 231 -4.40 15.42 -3.46
C PRO A 231 -5.91 15.70 -3.62
N CYS A 232 -6.71 14.64 -3.71
CA CYS A 232 -8.15 14.73 -3.95
C CYS A 232 -8.89 13.46 -3.50
N ASP A 233 -10.21 13.51 -3.51
CA ASP A 233 -11.06 12.33 -3.48
C ASP A 233 -11.03 11.67 -4.87
N ALA A 234 -10.14 10.69 -5.04
CA ALA A 234 -9.85 10.11 -6.35
C ALA A 234 -11.03 9.29 -6.88
N ALA A 235 -11.37 9.53 -8.14
CA ALA A 235 -12.37 8.76 -8.89
C ALA A 235 -11.68 7.93 -10.00
N PRO A 236 -12.23 6.75 -10.36
CA PRO A 236 -11.73 5.95 -11.47
C PRO A 236 -12.02 6.62 -12.81
N GLU A 237 -11.08 6.51 -13.75
CA GLU A 237 -11.30 6.94 -15.13
C GLU A 237 -11.79 5.76 -15.99
N GLU A 238 -12.72 6.05 -16.91
CA GLU A 238 -13.28 5.03 -17.80
C GLU A 238 -12.21 4.37 -18.67
N LEU A 239 -11.20 5.14 -19.11
CA LEU A 239 -10.09 4.61 -19.87
C LEU A 239 -9.27 3.59 -19.07
N ALA A 240 -9.00 3.85 -17.80
CA ALA A 240 -8.27 2.92 -16.93
C ALA A 240 -9.06 1.63 -16.72
N VAL A 241 -10.38 1.71 -16.53
CA VAL A 241 -11.25 0.53 -16.44
C VAL A 241 -11.23 -0.28 -17.74
N ALA A 242 -11.35 0.38 -18.89
CA ALA A 242 -11.31 -0.27 -20.20
C ALA A 242 -9.95 -0.95 -20.44
N GLN A 243 -8.85 -0.32 -20.05
CA GLN A 243 -7.51 -0.91 -20.13
C GLN A 243 -7.37 -2.14 -19.24
N ALA A 244 -7.90 -2.13 -18.01
CA ALA A 244 -7.89 -3.27 -17.12
C ALA A 244 -8.60 -4.47 -17.74
N ILE A 245 -9.77 -4.25 -18.32
CA ILE A 245 -10.56 -5.28 -19.01
C ILE A 245 -9.79 -5.81 -20.22
N ALA A 246 -9.29 -4.93 -21.09
CA ALA A 246 -8.55 -5.32 -22.28
C ALA A 246 -7.30 -6.14 -21.95
N ARG A 247 -6.59 -5.81 -20.87
CA ARG A 247 -5.42 -6.58 -20.39
C ARG A 247 -5.85 -7.93 -19.83
N LEU A 248 -6.92 -8.00 -19.05
CA LEU A 248 -7.47 -9.27 -18.54
C LEU A 248 -7.82 -10.22 -19.69
N GLU A 249 -8.51 -9.75 -20.73
CA GLU A 249 -8.90 -10.54 -21.90
C GLU A 249 -7.71 -11.08 -22.69
N GLN A 250 -6.53 -10.45 -22.59
CA GLN A 250 -5.29 -10.96 -23.16
C GLN A 250 -4.66 -12.07 -22.31
N VAL A 251 -4.99 -12.16 -21.03
CA VAL A 251 -4.41 -13.13 -20.09
C VAL A 251 -5.26 -14.39 -20.00
N VAL A 252 -6.58 -14.24 -19.92
CA VAL A 252 -7.53 -15.35 -19.70
C VAL A 252 -8.61 -15.38 -20.78
N ASP A 253 -9.24 -16.53 -20.96
CA ASP A 253 -10.34 -16.75 -21.89
C ASP A 253 -11.73 -16.57 -21.27
N TRP A 254 -11.81 -15.86 -20.16
CA TRP A 254 -13.04 -15.72 -19.39
C TRP A 254 -13.98 -14.67 -20.01
N GLN A 255 -15.27 -14.99 -20.03
CA GLN A 255 -16.29 -14.06 -20.49
C GLN A 255 -16.62 -13.07 -19.37
N ILE A 256 -16.46 -11.77 -19.66
CA ILE A 256 -16.86 -10.67 -18.76
C ILE A 256 -18.32 -10.31 -19.06
N GLU A 257 -19.17 -10.34 -18.05
CA GLU A 257 -20.59 -10.00 -18.19
C GLU A 257 -20.88 -8.54 -17.83
N ALA A 258 -20.23 -8.03 -16.78
CA ALA A 258 -20.47 -6.67 -16.31
C ALA A 258 -19.33 -6.13 -15.46
N VAL A 259 -19.20 -4.81 -15.45
CA VAL A 259 -18.50 -4.05 -14.41
C VAL A 259 -19.53 -3.71 -13.33
N GLU A 260 -19.42 -4.30 -12.14
CA GLU A 260 -20.38 -4.09 -11.06
C GLU A 260 -20.03 -2.90 -10.17
N HIS A 261 -18.73 -2.68 -9.97
CA HIS A 261 -18.22 -1.59 -9.16
C HIS A 261 -16.84 -1.15 -9.67
N LYS A 262 -16.50 0.11 -9.44
CA LYS A 262 -15.18 0.66 -9.75
C LYS A 262 -14.84 1.77 -8.77
N TRP A 263 -13.58 1.84 -8.39
CA TRP A 263 -13.07 2.89 -7.50
C TRP A 263 -11.62 3.22 -7.83
N ALA A 264 -11.14 4.31 -7.27
CA ALA A 264 -9.73 4.65 -7.31
C ALA A 264 -9.25 5.17 -5.96
N GLY A 265 -7.96 4.99 -5.69
CA GLY A 265 -7.28 5.53 -4.54
C GLY A 265 -5.98 6.22 -4.94
N LEU A 266 -5.44 7.03 -4.05
CA LEU A 266 -4.14 7.66 -4.22
C LEU A 266 -3.08 6.87 -3.47
N ARG A 267 -2.00 6.52 -4.18
CA ARG A 267 -0.78 5.96 -3.60
C ARG A 267 0.27 7.04 -3.60
N SER A 268 0.71 7.45 -2.43
CA SER A 268 1.58 8.62 -2.26
C SER A 268 3.00 8.17 -2.00
N PHE A 269 3.90 8.53 -2.90
CA PHE A 269 5.32 8.17 -2.85
C PHE A 269 6.18 9.41 -2.65
N ALA A 270 7.23 9.30 -1.85
CA ALA A 270 8.33 10.23 -1.86
C ALA A 270 9.14 10.13 -3.17
N ALA A 271 10.03 11.07 -3.43
CA ALA A 271 10.78 11.14 -4.69
C ALA A 271 11.60 9.86 -5.00
N ASP A 272 12.09 9.18 -3.98
CA ASP A 272 12.85 7.92 -4.07
C ASP A 272 11.96 6.66 -3.88
N ARG A 273 10.66 6.84 -3.78
CA ARG A 273 9.63 5.82 -3.58
C ARG A 273 9.69 5.05 -2.24
N ARG A 274 10.54 5.47 -1.30
CA ARG A 274 10.58 4.94 0.06
C ARG A 274 9.69 5.76 0.98
N PRO A 275 9.09 5.15 2.02
CA PRO A 275 8.34 5.91 3.03
C PRO A 275 9.24 6.87 3.80
N VAL A 276 8.64 7.84 4.48
CA VAL A 276 9.33 8.87 5.25
C VAL A 276 8.89 8.77 6.69
N TYR A 277 9.82 8.35 7.57
CA TYR A 277 9.56 8.11 8.99
C TYR A 277 10.61 8.80 9.87
N GLY A 278 10.18 9.61 10.83
CA GLY A 278 11.06 10.26 11.80
C GLY A 278 10.88 11.77 11.87
N PHE A 279 11.67 12.41 12.73
CA PHE A 279 11.65 13.86 12.87
C PHE A 279 12.23 14.55 11.63
N ASP A 280 11.64 15.71 11.29
CA ASP A 280 12.20 16.63 10.30
C ASP A 280 13.52 17.18 10.82
N PRO A 281 14.61 17.17 10.02
CA PRO A 281 15.92 17.61 10.50
C PRO A 281 16.01 19.12 10.80
N ASN A 282 15.11 19.91 10.24
CA ASN A 282 15.17 21.36 10.32
C ASN A 282 14.04 21.97 11.18
N ILE A 283 12.95 21.24 11.40
CA ILE A 283 11.76 21.74 12.11
C ILE A 283 11.55 20.91 13.37
N GLU A 284 11.91 21.51 14.50
CA GLU A 284 11.83 20.88 15.81
C GLU A 284 10.38 20.50 16.17
N GLY A 285 10.18 19.24 16.63
CA GLY A 285 8.87 18.72 17.02
C GLY A 285 7.93 18.47 15.85
N PHE A 286 8.42 18.49 14.60
CA PHE A 286 7.67 18.03 13.43
C PHE A 286 8.22 16.69 12.96
N ALA A 287 7.35 15.72 12.76
CA ALA A 287 7.72 14.37 12.35
C ALA A 287 6.90 13.92 11.14
N TRP A 288 7.48 13.02 10.36
CA TRP A 288 6.90 12.42 9.19
C TRP A 288 6.46 10.98 9.45
N PHE A 289 5.28 10.62 8.97
CA PHE A 289 4.80 9.26 8.78
C PHE A 289 4.01 9.20 7.47
N ALA A 290 4.72 9.31 6.35
CA ALA A 290 4.12 9.54 5.03
C ALA A 290 4.87 8.77 3.92
N GLY A 291 4.37 8.85 2.69
CA GLY A 291 5.04 8.23 1.54
C GLY A 291 4.90 6.71 1.47
N GLN A 292 3.90 6.11 2.12
CA GLN A 292 3.72 4.65 2.17
C GLN A 292 3.35 4.01 0.83
N GLY A 293 3.22 4.78 -0.24
CA GLY A 293 2.95 4.27 -1.58
C GLY A 293 1.71 3.36 -1.64
N GLY A 294 1.89 2.17 -2.22
CA GLY A 294 0.85 1.15 -2.27
C GLY A 294 0.97 0.08 -1.19
N PHE A 295 2.02 0.10 -0.36
CA PHE A 295 2.39 -0.96 0.58
C PHE A 295 2.15 -0.59 2.06
N GLY A 296 1.52 0.55 2.34
CA GLY A 296 1.35 1.07 3.69
C GLY A 296 0.55 0.16 4.64
N ILE A 297 -0.43 -0.61 4.13
CA ILE A 297 -1.21 -1.52 4.97
C ILE A 297 -0.39 -2.74 5.35
N GLN A 298 0.27 -3.38 4.38
CA GLN A 298 1.06 -4.59 4.64
C GLN A 298 2.26 -4.34 5.56
N THR A 299 2.81 -3.11 5.54
CA THR A 299 3.97 -2.72 6.35
C THR A 299 3.56 -2.02 7.66
N SER A 300 2.27 -1.75 7.89
CA SER A 300 1.80 -0.92 8.99
C SER A 300 2.27 -1.34 10.39
N PRO A 301 2.36 -2.64 10.76
CA PRO A 301 2.88 -3.03 12.07
C PRO A 301 4.33 -2.61 12.30
N ALA A 302 5.22 -2.99 11.39
CA ALA A 302 6.64 -2.68 11.52
C ALA A 302 6.91 -1.17 11.35
N ALA A 303 6.25 -0.51 10.39
CA ALA A 303 6.39 0.92 10.17
C ALA A 303 5.94 1.75 11.40
N ALA A 304 4.79 1.43 11.98
CA ALA A 304 4.30 2.12 13.17
C ALA A 304 5.22 1.88 14.39
N ARG A 305 5.68 0.62 14.58
CA ARG A 305 6.59 0.26 15.67
C ARG A 305 7.93 0.98 15.53
N LEU A 306 8.52 0.93 14.33
CA LEU A 306 9.78 1.60 14.00
C LEU A 306 9.68 3.12 14.23
N THR A 307 8.63 3.74 13.71
CA THR A 307 8.45 5.18 13.83
C THR A 307 8.26 5.59 15.30
N ARG A 308 7.45 4.86 16.07
CA ARG A 308 7.30 5.10 17.51
C ARG A 308 8.64 5.06 18.23
N GLN A 309 9.44 4.03 17.98
CA GLN A 309 10.76 3.87 18.62
C GLN A 309 11.72 5.02 18.24
N VAL A 310 11.69 5.47 16.99
CA VAL A 310 12.49 6.64 16.55
C VAL A 310 12.02 7.92 17.25
N LEU A 311 10.72 8.18 17.31
CA LEU A 311 10.17 9.41 17.87
C LEU A 311 10.30 9.47 19.39
N LEU A 312 10.24 8.36 20.08
CA LEU A 312 10.32 8.31 21.55
C LEU A 312 11.71 7.96 22.07
N GLY A 313 12.69 7.70 21.19
CA GLY A 313 14.03 7.26 21.58
C GLY A 313 14.04 5.90 22.26
N GLU A 314 13.10 5.03 21.93
CA GLU A 314 13.01 3.67 22.49
C GLU A 314 13.98 2.71 21.80
N ALA A 315 14.41 1.69 22.53
CA ALA A 315 15.20 0.61 21.97
C ALA A 315 14.38 -0.19 20.93
N ARG A 316 15.10 -0.74 19.93
CA ARG A 316 14.53 -1.68 18.97
C ARG A 316 14.10 -2.95 19.69
N ASP A 317 13.01 -3.54 19.25
CA ASP A 317 12.54 -4.85 19.68
C ASP A 317 12.70 -5.89 18.57
N GLU A 318 12.25 -7.11 18.83
CA GLU A 318 12.35 -8.23 17.91
C GLU A 318 11.79 -7.94 16.51
N MET A 319 10.69 -7.19 16.42
CA MET A 319 10.08 -6.82 15.13
C MET A 319 10.97 -5.87 14.32
N THR A 320 11.71 -5.00 14.96
CA THR A 320 12.39 -3.88 14.30
C THR A 320 13.91 -3.91 14.40
N ALA A 321 14.49 -4.92 15.08
CA ALA A 321 15.92 -5.01 15.32
C ALA A 321 16.76 -4.95 14.04
N ASP A 322 16.32 -5.66 13.00
CA ASP A 322 17.03 -5.78 11.73
C ASP A 322 16.65 -4.71 10.70
N LEU A 323 15.77 -3.77 11.05
CA LEU A 323 15.35 -2.71 10.14
C LEU A 323 16.35 -1.54 10.13
N ASP A 324 16.84 -1.17 8.96
CA ASP A 324 17.62 0.05 8.79
C ASP A 324 16.71 1.28 8.70
N ALA A 325 16.58 1.99 9.83
CA ALA A 325 15.75 3.19 9.89
C ALA A 325 16.27 4.34 9.02
N SER A 326 17.57 4.35 8.70
CA SER A 326 18.16 5.42 7.88
C SER A 326 17.59 5.44 6.46
N LEU A 327 17.18 4.27 5.95
CA LEU A 327 16.53 4.15 4.64
C LEU A 327 15.21 4.92 4.56
N TYR A 328 14.57 5.15 5.70
CA TYR A 328 13.26 5.81 5.78
C TYR A 328 13.32 7.18 6.45
N SER A 329 14.50 7.60 6.95
CA SER A 329 14.68 8.90 7.60
C SER A 329 14.44 10.05 6.62
N PRO A 330 13.77 11.16 7.05
CA PRO A 330 13.70 12.39 6.25
C PRO A 330 15.05 13.04 5.99
N ASP A 331 16.10 12.73 6.79
CA ASP A 331 17.46 13.24 6.60
C ASP A 331 18.04 12.96 5.21
N ARG A 332 17.58 11.89 4.55
CA ARG A 332 18.05 11.49 3.21
C ARG A 332 17.69 12.47 2.09
N PHE A 333 16.84 13.46 2.38
CA PHE A 333 16.51 14.51 1.40
C PHE A 333 17.39 15.76 1.54
N GLY A 334 18.27 15.82 2.53
CA GLY A 334 19.32 16.84 2.72
C GLY A 334 18.82 18.13 3.32
#